data_2b66ea86d05c6f71857ca97b18b3fca1
#
_entry.id   2b66ea86d05c6f71857ca97b18b3fca1
#
_cell.length_a   1.000
_cell.length_b   1.000
_cell.length_c   1.000
_cell.angle_alpha   90.00
_cell.angle_beta   90.00
_cell.angle_gamma   90.00
#
_symmetry.space_group_name_H-M   'P 1'
#
loop_
_entity.id
_entity.type
_entity.pdbx_description
1 polymer ?
#
loop_
_entity_poly.entity_id
_entity_poly.type
_entity_poly.pdbx_seq_one_letter_code
_entity_poly.pdbx_strand_id
1 'polypeptide(L)'
;LPDGSIDEVRAEKLLNTAREAGVNYFDTAFPYHGGASEPFVGRVIAKWPRESFYLATKLPVWNCKTLDEAKAIFEQQFQRLGVDYIDFYLLHSLHKARYDAAKEMGIVDWLWEQKAAGRIRSFGFSCHDNAAGFEHILRDQPWDFCQLQYNYLDTDDRAEEIAGDRGYALTEERNVPLIIMEPIKGGTLAQLPPDAAAPLRALDPAASAASWALRWVASHKNVKVVLSGMSAEDQLGDNLST
;
A
#
# COMPACT_ATOMS: atom_id res chain seq x y z
N LEU A 1 18.26 1.02 -8.95
CA LEU A 1 19.29 1.21 -10.00
C LEU A 1 18.64 1.32 -11.38
N PRO A 2 19.31 1.85 -12.40
CA PRO A 2 18.74 2.01 -13.74
C PRO A 2 18.31 0.71 -14.43
N ASP A 3 18.86 -0.41 -14.02
CA ASP A 3 18.52 -1.77 -14.52
C ASP A 3 17.32 -2.39 -13.79
N GLY A 4 16.67 -1.67 -12.88
CA GLY A 4 15.54 -2.14 -12.07
C GLY A 4 15.94 -2.96 -10.84
N SER A 5 17.22 -3.23 -10.63
CA SER A 5 17.70 -3.91 -9.44
C SER A 5 17.65 -3.01 -8.19
N ILE A 6 17.66 -3.63 -7.01
CA ILE A 6 17.68 -2.92 -5.73
C ILE A 6 19.12 -2.57 -5.38
N ASP A 7 19.39 -1.31 -5.04
CA ASP A 7 20.61 -0.93 -4.33
C ASP A 7 20.41 -1.33 -2.86
N GLU A 8 20.75 -2.58 -2.55
CA GLU A 8 20.45 -3.18 -1.24
C GLU A 8 21.11 -2.42 -0.09
N VAL A 9 22.32 -1.90 -0.27
CA VAL A 9 23.02 -1.15 0.79
C VAL A 9 22.29 0.14 1.11
N ARG A 10 21.93 0.91 0.07
CA ARG A 10 21.21 2.17 0.22
C ARG A 10 19.78 1.94 0.70
N ALA A 11 19.08 0.96 0.14
CA ALA A 11 17.71 0.64 0.52
C ALA A 11 17.62 0.16 1.98
N GLU A 12 18.55 -0.68 2.45
CA GLU A 12 18.60 -1.09 3.86
C GLU A 12 18.84 0.11 4.78
N LYS A 13 19.75 1.04 4.39
CA LYS A 13 19.98 2.27 5.16
C LYS A 13 18.71 3.10 5.27
N LEU A 14 17.97 3.30 4.16
CA LEU A 14 16.70 4.05 4.17
C LEU A 14 15.65 3.39 5.07
N LEU A 15 15.49 2.06 5.00
CA LEU A 15 14.55 1.32 5.84
C LEU A 15 14.92 1.44 7.34
N ASN A 16 16.19 1.31 7.69
CA ASN A 16 16.64 1.46 9.08
C ASN A 16 16.42 2.89 9.58
N THR A 17 16.76 3.91 8.78
CA THR A 17 16.52 5.32 9.13
C THR A 17 15.03 5.61 9.34
N ALA A 18 14.16 5.12 8.45
CA ALA A 18 12.71 5.26 8.60
C ALA A 18 12.22 4.62 9.90
N ARG A 19 12.65 3.38 10.18
CA ARG A 19 12.29 2.67 11.40
C ARG A 19 12.76 3.39 12.67
N GLU A 20 14.01 3.86 12.71
CA GLU A 20 14.57 4.61 13.83
C GLU A 20 13.82 5.92 14.09
N ALA A 21 13.28 6.53 13.03
CA ALA A 21 12.42 7.71 13.13
C ALA A 21 10.97 7.40 13.54
N GLY A 22 10.61 6.12 13.75
CA GLY A 22 9.29 5.72 14.24
C GLY A 22 8.35 5.16 13.18
N VAL A 23 8.75 5.07 11.91
CA VAL A 23 7.96 4.37 10.88
C VAL A 23 7.90 2.88 11.24
N ASN A 24 6.69 2.36 11.31
CA ASN A 24 6.45 0.99 11.75
C ASN A 24 5.59 0.15 10.79
N TYR A 25 5.18 0.68 9.64
CA TYR A 25 4.46 -0.06 8.61
C TYR A 25 5.31 -0.17 7.35
N PHE A 26 5.62 -1.41 6.94
CA PHE A 26 6.47 -1.71 5.80
C PHE A 26 5.70 -2.53 4.77
N ASP A 27 5.57 -1.97 3.56
CA ASP A 27 4.77 -2.51 2.47
C ASP A 27 5.65 -3.06 1.35
N THR A 28 5.33 -4.27 0.92
CA THR A 28 5.92 -4.91 -0.25
C THR A 28 4.86 -5.67 -1.04
N ALA A 29 5.26 -6.36 -2.09
CA ALA A 29 4.41 -7.29 -2.83
C ALA A 29 5.25 -8.31 -3.61
N PHE A 30 4.64 -9.46 -3.89
CA PHE A 30 5.27 -10.56 -4.62
C PHE A 30 5.98 -10.15 -5.92
N PRO A 31 5.37 -9.30 -6.81
CA PRO A 31 5.98 -8.96 -8.10
C PRO A 31 6.98 -7.79 -8.03
N TYR A 32 7.11 -7.09 -6.89
CA TYR A 32 7.92 -5.87 -6.84
C TYR A 32 9.40 -6.16 -7.12
N HIS A 33 10.02 -5.31 -7.95
CA HIS A 33 11.39 -5.48 -8.45
C HIS A 33 11.63 -6.86 -9.07
N GLY A 34 10.70 -7.34 -9.90
CA GLY A 34 10.81 -8.65 -10.53
C GLY A 34 10.81 -9.81 -9.53
N GLY A 35 10.25 -9.63 -8.34
CA GLY A 35 10.21 -10.61 -7.26
C GLY A 35 11.38 -10.51 -6.27
N ALA A 36 12.28 -9.55 -6.43
CA ALA A 36 13.43 -9.35 -5.54
C ALA A 36 13.08 -8.60 -4.23
N SER A 37 11.92 -7.89 -4.19
CA SER A 37 11.57 -7.04 -3.05
C SER A 37 11.33 -7.84 -1.77
N GLU A 38 10.50 -8.88 -1.81
CA GLU A 38 10.22 -9.69 -0.61
C GLU A 38 11.46 -10.35 0.00
N PRO A 39 12.35 -11.01 -0.78
CA PRO A 39 13.59 -11.55 -0.23
C PRO A 39 14.51 -10.49 0.37
N PHE A 40 14.60 -9.30 -0.24
CA PHE A 40 15.38 -8.19 0.30
C PHE A 40 14.76 -7.68 1.61
N VAL A 41 13.46 -7.38 1.63
CA VAL A 41 12.76 -6.93 2.84
C VAL A 41 12.90 -7.96 3.95
N GLY A 42 12.73 -9.26 3.65
CA GLY A 42 12.89 -10.34 4.61
C GLY A 42 14.26 -10.34 5.30
N ARG A 43 15.34 -10.13 4.52
CA ARG A 43 16.71 -10.03 5.10
C ARG A 43 16.89 -8.82 6.01
N VAL A 44 16.25 -7.70 5.70
CA VAL A 44 16.34 -6.48 6.51
C VAL A 44 15.55 -6.62 7.79
N ILE A 45 14.27 -7.02 7.72
CA ILE A 45 13.39 -7.11 8.88
C ILE A 45 13.78 -8.24 9.84
N ALA A 46 14.49 -9.28 9.37
CA ALA A 46 15.03 -10.33 10.23
C ALA A 46 16.01 -9.82 11.30
N LYS A 47 16.55 -8.61 11.10
CA LYS A 47 17.45 -7.93 12.06
C LYS A 47 16.69 -7.15 13.14
N TRP A 48 15.35 -7.03 13.01
CA TRP A 48 14.50 -6.22 13.88
C TRP A 48 13.63 -7.10 14.80
N PRO A 49 13.29 -6.64 16.02
CA PRO A 49 12.27 -7.33 16.82
C PRO A 49 10.95 -7.40 16.04
N ARG A 50 10.40 -8.60 15.89
CA ARG A 50 9.21 -8.84 15.02
C ARG A 50 7.99 -8.01 15.42
N GLU A 51 7.83 -7.78 16.72
CA GLU A 51 6.74 -6.99 17.30
C GLU A 51 6.89 -5.47 17.13
N SER A 52 8.05 -5.01 16.64
CA SER A 52 8.34 -3.57 16.49
C SER A 52 7.85 -2.98 15.18
N PHE A 53 7.29 -3.78 14.27
CA PHE A 53 6.80 -3.33 12.98
C PHE A 53 5.62 -4.15 12.48
N TYR A 54 4.88 -3.57 11.57
CA TYR A 54 3.83 -4.21 10.78
C TYR A 54 4.33 -4.47 9.36
N LEU A 55 4.13 -5.71 8.90
CA LEU A 55 4.53 -6.15 7.57
C LEU A 55 3.31 -6.33 6.68
N ALA A 56 3.34 -5.70 5.51
CA ALA A 56 2.33 -5.88 4.48
C ALA A 56 2.92 -6.52 3.22
N THR A 57 2.22 -7.50 2.67
CA THR A 57 2.47 -7.99 1.30
C THR A 57 1.19 -8.38 0.60
N LYS A 58 1.29 -8.66 -0.72
CA LYS A 58 0.12 -8.75 -1.59
C LYS A 58 0.21 -9.94 -2.53
N LEU A 59 -0.92 -10.65 -2.68
CA LEU A 59 -1.09 -11.76 -3.64
C LEU A 59 -1.44 -11.20 -5.03
N PRO A 60 -0.61 -11.42 -6.05
CA PRO A 60 -0.91 -11.04 -7.42
C PRO A 60 -1.92 -12.01 -8.05
N VAL A 61 -3.22 -11.74 -7.88
CA VAL A 61 -4.31 -12.62 -8.37
C VAL A 61 -4.19 -12.92 -9.87
N TRP A 62 -3.70 -11.98 -10.67
CA TRP A 62 -3.50 -12.18 -12.12
C TRP A 62 -2.44 -13.23 -12.47
N ASN A 63 -1.62 -13.65 -11.51
CA ASN A 63 -0.66 -14.74 -11.68
C ASN A 63 -1.26 -16.11 -11.33
N CYS A 64 -2.51 -16.16 -10.87
CA CYS A 64 -3.17 -17.37 -10.44
C CYS A 64 -4.27 -17.76 -11.42
N LYS A 65 -4.30 -19.04 -11.79
CA LYS A 65 -5.37 -19.67 -12.57
C LYS A 65 -6.17 -20.66 -11.72
N THR A 66 -5.62 -21.04 -10.58
CA THR A 66 -6.22 -22.00 -9.64
C THR A 66 -5.93 -21.57 -8.21
N LEU A 67 -6.72 -22.10 -7.28
CA LEU A 67 -6.46 -21.92 -5.84
C LEU A 67 -5.08 -22.47 -5.42
N ASP A 68 -4.64 -23.60 -6.01
CA ASP A 68 -3.37 -24.20 -5.65
C ASP A 68 -2.16 -23.32 -6.06
N GLU A 69 -2.27 -22.63 -7.19
CA GLU A 69 -1.27 -21.63 -7.58
C GLU A 69 -1.22 -20.44 -6.59
N ALA A 70 -2.39 -19.97 -6.14
CA ALA A 70 -2.45 -18.93 -5.11
C ALA A 70 -1.83 -19.38 -3.78
N LYS A 71 -2.10 -20.62 -3.36
CA LYS A 71 -1.48 -21.25 -2.19
C LYS A 71 0.05 -21.35 -2.33
N ALA A 72 0.53 -21.74 -3.49
CA ALA A 72 1.96 -21.83 -3.76
C ALA A 72 2.66 -20.47 -3.68
N ILE A 73 2.06 -19.41 -4.21
CA ILE A 73 2.56 -18.03 -4.09
C ILE A 73 2.57 -17.60 -2.62
N PHE A 74 1.49 -17.83 -1.90
CA PHE A 74 1.38 -17.49 -0.47
C PHE A 74 2.50 -18.13 0.35
N GLU A 75 2.76 -19.43 0.17
CA GLU A 75 3.85 -20.11 0.88
C GLU A 75 5.23 -19.56 0.48
N GLN A 76 5.44 -19.22 -0.79
CA GLN A 76 6.67 -18.56 -1.23
C GLN A 76 6.88 -17.20 -0.57
N GLN A 77 5.82 -16.43 -0.35
CA GLN A 77 5.91 -15.14 0.33
C GLN A 77 6.41 -15.28 1.77
N PHE A 78 5.90 -16.25 2.53
CA PHE A 78 6.42 -16.57 3.86
C PHE A 78 7.89 -16.96 3.85
N GLN A 79 8.30 -17.80 2.89
CA GLN A 79 9.70 -18.21 2.74
C GLN A 79 10.60 -17.02 2.39
N ARG A 80 10.17 -16.14 1.46
CA ARG A 80 10.92 -14.95 1.03
C ARG A 80 11.09 -13.93 2.15
N LEU A 81 10.03 -13.72 2.92
CA LEU A 81 9.99 -12.76 4.02
C LEU A 81 10.59 -13.31 5.32
N GLY A 82 10.66 -14.64 5.47
CA GLY A 82 11.22 -15.30 6.64
C GLY A 82 10.41 -15.07 7.92
N VAL A 83 9.08 -15.07 7.83
CA VAL A 83 8.17 -14.77 8.94
C VAL A 83 7.14 -15.88 9.16
N ASP A 84 6.64 -16.00 10.40
CA ASP A 84 5.61 -16.98 10.77
C ASP A 84 4.18 -16.42 10.55
N TYR A 85 4.03 -15.11 10.54
CA TYR A 85 2.76 -14.42 10.27
C TYR A 85 2.99 -13.10 9.53
N ILE A 86 1.97 -12.67 8.78
CA ILE A 86 1.93 -11.38 8.08
C ILE A 86 0.84 -10.52 8.74
N ASP A 87 1.17 -9.26 9.04
CA ASP A 87 0.22 -8.37 9.72
C ASP A 87 -0.90 -7.90 8.80
N PHE A 88 -0.55 -7.50 7.55
CA PHE A 88 -1.49 -7.00 6.56
C PHE A 88 -1.31 -7.75 5.24
N TYR A 89 -2.28 -8.56 4.88
CA TYR A 89 -2.24 -9.33 3.64
C TYR A 89 -3.31 -8.83 2.68
N LEU A 90 -2.93 -8.55 1.43
CA LEU A 90 -3.82 -7.95 0.45
C LEU A 90 -3.99 -8.81 -0.80
N LEU A 91 -5.20 -8.83 -1.35
CA LEU A 91 -5.38 -9.11 -2.77
C LEU A 91 -4.88 -7.90 -3.55
N HIS A 92 -3.96 -8.12 -4.49
CA HIS A 92 -3.19 -7.07 -5.14
C HIS A 92 -3.91 -6.48 -6.35
N SER A 93 -4.02 -5.15 -6.39
CA SER A 93 -4.44 -4.36 -7.57
C SER A 93 -5.75 -4.88 -8.17
N LEU A 94 -6.79 -4.98 -7.34
CA LEU A 94 -8.10 -5.44 -7.78
C LEU A 94 -8.81 -4.38 -8.63
N HIS A 95 -9.53 -4.89 -9.59
CA HIS A 95 -10.71 -4.30 -10.21
C HIS A 95 -11.81 -5.35 -10.19
N LYS A 96 -13.06 -4.97 -10.45
CA LYS A 96 -14.22 -5.85 -10.32
C LYS A 96 -14.01 -7.24 -10.92
N ALA A 97 -13.60 -7.33 -12.17
CA ALA A 97 -13.44 -8.63 -12.86
C ALA A 97 -12.35 -9.51 -12.23
N ARG A 98 -11.24 -8.91 -11.77
CA ARG A 98 -10.16 -9.64 -11.08
C ARG A 98 -10.62 -10.15 -9.71
N TYR A 99 -11.43 -9.37 -9.01
CA TYR A 99 -12.03 -9.79 -7.76
C TYR A 99 -13.01 -10.95 -7.94
N ASP A 100 -13.90 -10.84 -8.92
CA ASP A 100 -14.87 -11.91 -9.22
C ASP A 100 -14.16 -13.23 -9.57
N ALA A 101 -13.08 -13.18 -10.36
CA ALA A 101 -12.25 -14.34 -10.65
C ALA A 101 -11.56 -14.92 -9.40
N ALA A 102 -11.07 -14.09 -8.49
CA ALA A 102 -10.49 -14.56 -7.23
C ALA A 102 -11.51 -15.31 -6.36
N LYS A 103 -12.76 -14.84 -6.35
CA LYS A 103 -13.86 -15.54 -5.66
C LYS A 103 -14.19 -16.87 -6.31
N GLU A 104 -14.33 -16.91 -7.63
CA GLU A 104 -14.63 -18.15 -8.37
C GLU A 104 -13.55 -19.21 -8.14
N MET A 105 -12.29 -18.81 -8.02
CA MET A 105 -11.18 -19.71 -7.66
C MET A 105 -11.18 -20.15 -6.19
N GLY A 106 -12.03 -19.59 -5.31
CA GLY A 106 -12.04 -19.86 -3.88
C GLY A 106 -10.90 -19.20 -3.09
N ILE A 107 -10.17 -18.27 -3.71
CA ILE A 107 -9.01 -17.60 -3.06
C ILE A 107 -9.44 -16.75 -1.88
N VAL A 108 -10.57 -16.03 -2.01
CA VAL A 108 -11.07 -15.13 -0.96
C VAL A 108 -11.42 -15.90 0.31
N ASP A 109 -12.21 -16.98 0.18
CA ASP A 109 -12.61 -17.81 1.31
C ASP A 109 -11.42 -18.48 1.98
N TRP A 110 -10.50 -19.01 1.16
CA TRP A 110 -9.29 -19.62 1.69
C TRP A 110 -8.38 -18.62 2.44
N LEU A 111 -8.29 -17.36 2.01
CA LEU A 111 -7.52 -16.33 2.75
C LEU A 111 -8.18 -15.97 4.08
N TRP A 112 -9.52 -15.98 4.18
CA TRP A 112 -10.20 -15.87 5.46
C TRP A 112 -9.87 -17.05 6.40
N GLU A 113 -9.73 -18.27 5.87
CA GLU A 113 -9.25 -19.43 6.65
C GLU A 113 -7.81 -19.22 7.15
N GLN A 114 -6.92 -18.65 6.31
CA GLN A 114 -5.55 -18.34 6.73
C GLN A 114 -5.51 -17.27 7.84
N LYS A 115 -6.42 -16.31 7.80
CA LYS A 115 -6.60 -15.35 8.89
C LYS A 115 -7.09 -16.04 10.16
N ALA A 116 -8.10 -16.89 10.07
CA ALA A 116 -8.60 -17.66 11.22
C ALA A 116 -7.51 -18.58 11.81
N ALA A 117 -6.60 -19.09 11.00
CA ALA A 117 -5.44 -19.88 11.42
C ALA A 117 -4.30 -19.03 12.02
N GLY A 118 -4.41 -17.70 12.02
CA GLY A 118 -3.41 -16.78 12.60
C GLY A 118 -2.19 -16.51 11.71
N ARG A 119 -2.18 -17.01 10.48
CA ARG A 119 -1.11 -16.73 9.50
C ARG A 119 -1.19 -15.30 8.94
N ILE A 120 -2.38 -14.74 8.87
CA ILE A 120 -2.69 -13.35 8.51
C ILE A 120 -3.37 -12.71 9.72
N ARG A 121 -2.96 -11.49 10.09
CA ARG A 121 -3.62 -10.74 11.16
C ARG A 121 -4.76 -9.88 10.65
N SER A 122 -4.55 -9.21 9.51
CA SER A 122 -5.55 -8.37 8.84
C SER A 122 -5.58 -8.71 7.35
N PHE A 123 -6.78 -8.98 6.82
CA PHE A 123 -6.99 -9.31 5.42
C PHE A 123 -7.75 -8.20 4.71
N GLY A 124 -7.18 -7.72 3.60
CA GLY A 124 -7.72 -6.62 2.82
C GLY A 124 -7.38 -6.71 1.34
N PHE A 125 -7.48 -5.59 0.65
CA PHE A 125 -7.19 -5.51 -0.77
C PHE A 125 -6.65 -4.13 -1.17
N SER A 126 -5.89 -4.07 -2.26
CA SER A 126 -5.60 -2.83 -2.98
C SER A 126 -6.44 -2.78 -4.25
N CYS A 127 -6.94 -1.60 -4.58
CA CYS A 127 -7.87 -1.41 -5.69
C CYS A 127 -7.39 -0.34 -6.66
N HIS A 128 -7.51 -0.67 -7.97
CA HIS A 128 -7.39 0.23 -9.10
C HIS A 128 -8.64 0.03 -9.97
N ASP A 129 -9.73 0.67 -9.56
CA ASP A 129 -11.03 0.65 -10.24
C ASP A 129 -11.77 1.96 -9.95
N ASN A 130 -12.78 2.27 -10.72
CA ASN A 130 -13.68 3.38 -10.42
C ASN A 130 -14.51 3.12 -9.15
N ALA A 131 -15.26 4.12 -8.71
CA ALA A 131 -16.03 4.03 -7.47
C ALA A 131 -17.05 2.88 -7.47
N ALA A 132 -17.66 2.53 -8.60
CA ALA A 132 -18.64 1.44 -8.68
C ALA A 132 -17.96 0.05 -8.54
N GLY A 133 -16.82 -0.16 -9.19
CA GLY A 133 -16.04 -1.39 -9.04
C GLY A 133 -15.48 -1.53 -7.63
N PHE A 134 -14.99 -0.43 -7.05
CA PHE A 134 -14.55 -0.42 -5.65
C PHE A 134 -15.70 -0.74 -4.68
N GLU A 135 -16.88 -0.12 -4.85
CA GLU A 135 -18.06 -0.39 -4.02
C GLU A 135 -18.49 -1.86 -4.08
N HIS A 136 -18.44 -2.47 -5.29
CA HIS A 136 -18.73 -3.89 -5.47
C HIS A 136 -17.83 -4.78 -4.60
N ILE A 137 -16.52 -4.51 -4.61
CA ILE A 137 -15.54 -5.27 -3.81
C ILE A 137 -15.72 -5.00 -2.33
N LEU A 138 -15.83 -3.72 -1.95
CA LEU A 138 -15.90 -3.29 -0.55
C LEU A 138 -17.13 -3.86 0.18
N ARG A 139 -18.27 -3.98 -0.51
CA ARG A 139 -19.52 -4.47 0.10
C ARG A 139 -19.62 -5.97 0.23
N ASP A 140 -18.80 -6.72 -0.49
CA ASP A 140 -18.95 -8.16 -0.60
C ASP A 140 -18.37 -8.93 0.61
N GLN A 141 -17.37 -8.37 1.29
CA GLN A 141 -16.67 -9.01 2.40
C GLN A 141 -16.58 -8.10 3.62
N PRO A 142 -16.41 -8.65 4.83
CA PRO A 142 -16.12 -7.88 6.04
C PRO A 142 -14.63 -7.52 6.13
N TRP A 143 -14.11 -6.77 5.15
CA TRP A 143 -12.71 -6.41 5.07
C TRP A 143 -12.18 -5.74 6.34
N ASP A 144 -10.99 -6.12 6.79
CA ASP A 144 -10.32 -5.45 7.90
C ASP A 144 -9.80 -4.07 7.52
N PHE A 145 -9.43 -3.89 6.25
CA PHE A 145 -8.92 -2.64 5.67
C PHE A 145 -8.96 -2.70 4.15
N CYS A 146 -8.76 -1.54 3.52
CA CYS A 146 -8.51 -1.47 2.08
C CYS A 146 -7.41 -0.46 1.78
N GLN A 147 -6.84 -0.54 0.57
CA GLN A 147 -5.81 0.36 0.09
C GLN A 147 -6.24 0.99 -1.24
N LEU A 148 -6.27 2.32 -1.28
CA LEU A 148 -6.65 3.11 -2.45
C LEU A 148 -5.57 4.10 -2.84
N GLN A 149 -5.50 4.39 -4.14
CA GLN A 149 -4.87 5.60 -4.65
C GLN A 149 -5.74 6.80 -4.31
N TYR A 150 -5.19 7.75 -3.54
CA TYR A 150 -5.91 8.96 -3.17
C TYR A 150 -4.95 10.12 -2.87
N ASN A 151 -5.19 11.24 -3.49
CA ASN A 151 -4.48 12.51 -3.33
C ASN A 151 -5.37 13.65 -3.85
N TYR A 152 -5.01 14.90 -3.65
CA TYR A 152 -5.87 16.03 -3.99
C TYR A 152 -6.09 16.26 -5.51
N LEU A 153 -5.39 15.54 -6.40
CA LEU A 153 -5.70 15.51 -7.83
C LEU A 153 -6.58 14.32 -8.23
N ASP A 154 -6.55 13.24 -7.47
CA ASP A 154 -7.27 11.99 -7.75
C ASP A 154 -8.56 11.91 -6.91
N THR A 155 -9.30 13.00 -6.86
CA THR A 155 -10.61 13.12 -6.17
C THR A 155 -11.80 12.82 -7.09
N ASP A 156 -11.61 12.89 -8.43
CA ASP A 156 -12.67 12.65 -9.40
C ASP A 156 -13.00 11.16 -9.52
N ASP A 157 -14.19 10.76 -9.12
CA ASP A 157 -14.71 9.40 -9.17
C ASP A 157 -15.16 8.94 -10.57
N ARG A 158 -15.07 9.80 -11.57
CA ARG A 158 -15.36 9.48 -12.97
C ARG A 158 -14.18 8.87 -13.71
N ALA A 159 -13.00 8.89 -13.14
CA ALA A 159 -11.83 8.23 -13.72
C ALA A 159 -11.99 6.70 -13.69
N GLU A 160 -11.49 6.00 -14.70
CA GLU A 160 -11.70 4.56 -14.86
C GLU A 160 -11.00 3.70 -13.79
N GLU A 161 -9.88 4.18 -13.25
CA GLU A 161 -9.03 3.43 -12.31
C GLU A 161 -8.93 4.07 -10.92
N ILE A 162 -9.74 5.10 -10.65
CA ILE A 162 -9.69 5.90 -9.42
C ILE A 162 -11.07 5.97 -8.79
N ALA A 163 -11.16 5.53 -7.53
CA ALA A 163 -12.41 5.59 -6.78
C ALA A 163 -12.75 7.00 -6.24
N GLY A 164 -11.77 7.91 -6.19
CA GLY A 164 -11.93 9.31 -5.83
C GLY A 164 -12.57 9.56 -4.46
N ASP A 165 -13.21 10.72 -4.33
CA ASP A 165 -13.93 11.12 -3.11
C ASP A 165 -15.07 10.16 -2.77
N ARG A 166 -15.72 9.56 -3.78
CA ARG A 166 -16.76 8.56 -3.54
C ARG A 166 -16.19 7.30 -2.92
N GLY A 167 -15.01 6.85 -3.40
CA GLY A 167 -14.29 5.72 -2.80
C GLY A 167 -13.94 5.97 -1.34
N TYR A 168 -13.41 7.15 -1.03
CA TYR A 168 -13.15 7.55 0.35
C TYR A 168 -14.43 7.52 1.21
N ALA A 169 -15.52 8.15 0.75
CA ALA A 169 -16.79 8.17 1.47
C ALA A 169 -17.35 6.77 1.74
N LEU A 170 -17.22 5.84 0.78
CA LEU A 170 -17.63 4.44 0.96
C LEU A 170 -16.87 3.75 2.08
N THR A 171 -15.58 4.04 2.28
CA THR A 171 -14.81 3.47 3.38
C THR A 171 -15.31 3.98 4.73
N GLU A 172 -15.70 5.25 4.83
CA GLU A 172 -16.32 5.80 6.06
C GLU A 172 -17.70 5.19 6.32
N GLU A 173 -18.56 5.12 5.30
CA GLU A 173 -19.90 4.51 5.39
C GLU A 173 -19.84 3.06 5.91
N ARG A 174 -18.82 2.32 5.50
CA ARG A 174 -18.61 0.91 5.87
C ARG A 174 -17.74 0.72 7.11
N ASN A 175 -17.16 1.79 7.63
CA ASN A 175 -16.18 1.77 8.72
C ASN A 175 -15.00 0.81 8.44
N VAL A 176 -14.51 0.81 7.19
CA VAL A 176 -13.35 0.03 6.77
C VAL A 176 -12.13 0.94 6.76
N PRO A 177 -11.11 0.68 7.59
CA PRO A 177 -9.87 1.47 7.65
C PRO A 177 -9.19 1.59 6.29
N LEU A 178 -8.71 2.79 5.97
CA LEU A 178 -8.10 3.10 4.67
C LEU A 178 -6.60 3.30 4.79
N ILE A 179 -5.87 2.62 3.91
CA ILE A 179 -4.45 2.84 3.63
C ILE A 179 -4.34 3.58 2.31
N ILE A 180 -3.55 4.65 2.27
CA ILE A 180 -3.36 5.44 1.05
C ILE A 180 -2.10 4.99 0.32
N MET A 181 -2.23 4.68 -0.97
CA MET A 181 -1.13 4.61 -1.93
C MET A 181 -1.16 5.83 -2.87
N GLU A 182 -0.04 6.13 -3.50
CA GLU A 182 0.12 7.28 -4.42
C GLU A 182 -0.26 8.65 -3.80
N PRO A 183 0.09 8.95 -2.54
CA PRO A 183 -0.27 10.21 -1.91
C PRO A 183 0.33 11.42 -2.61
N ILE A 184 1.47 11.23 -3.32
CA ILE A 184 2.17 12.25 -4.10
C ILE A 184 2.16 11.96 -5.62
N LYS A 185 1.28 11.06 -6.08
CA LYS A 185 1.06 10.73 -7.49
C LYS A 185 2.37 10.44 -8.25
N GLY A 186 3.12 9.42 -7.79
CA GLY A 186 4.40 9.06 -8.40
C GLY A 186 5.46 10.17 -8.41
N GLY A 187 5.35 11.16 -7.50
CA GLY A 187 6.23 12.31 -7.43
C GLY A 187 5.74 13.57 -8.15
N THR A 188 4.65 13.47 -8.93
CA THR A 188 4.07 14.63 -9.65
C THR A 188 3.73 15.77 -8.69
N LEU A 189 3.20 15.46 -7.50
CA LEU A 189 2.82 16.46 -6.50
C LEU A 189 4.00 17.01 -5.69
N ALA A 190 5.19 16.45 -5.84
CA ALA A 190 6.41 17.00 -5.27
C ALA A 190 6.99 18.16 -6.12
N GLN A 191 6.59 18.28 -7.39
CA GLN A 191 7.09 19.26 -8.35
C GLN A 191 5.95 20.07 -8.97
N LEU A 192 5.33 20.92 -8.17
CA LEU A 192 4.20 21.74 -8.62
C LEU A 192 4.68 22.90 -9.54
N PRO A 193 3.86 23.27 -10.54
CA PRO A 193 4.08 24.51 -11.28
C PRO A 193 4.12 25.73 -10.34
N PRO A 194 4.87 26.79 -10.69
CA PRO A 194 5.04 27.95 -9.82
C PRO A 194 3.73 28.56 -9.30
N ASP A 195 2.72 28.68 -10.15
CA ASP A 195 1.43 29.25 -9.79
C ASP A 195 0.66 28.38 -8.79
N ALA A 196 0.74 27.05 -8.91
CA ALA A 196 0.16 26.11 -7.96
C ALA A 196 0.94 26.04 -6.63
N ALA A 197 2.26 26.22 -6.68
CA ALA A 197 3.11 26.22 -5.49
C ALA A 197 3.02 27.54 -4.69
N ALA A 198 2.73 28.68 -5.34
CA ALA A 198 2.76 29.98 -4.69
C ALA A 198 1.85 30.11 -3.46
N PRO A 199 0.56 29.70 -3.48
CA PRO A 199 -0.30 29.78 -2.30
C PRO A 199 0.18 28.88 -1.15
N LEU A 200 0.73 27.70 -1.45
CA LEU A 200 1.27 26.79 -0.43
C LEU A 200 2.51 27.40 0.27
N ARG A 201 3.41 27.99 -0.52
CA ARG A 201 4.60 28.70 0.01
C ARG A 201 4.23 29.95 0.81
N ALA A 202 3.12 30.60 0.49
CA ALA A 202 2.64 31.76 1.26
C ALA A 202 2.12 31.34 2.65
N LEU A 203 1.61 30.12 2.78
CA LEU A 203 1.13 29.58 4.06
C LEU A 203 2.29 29.06 4.92
N ASP A 204 3.20 28.30 4.34
CA ASP A 204 4.39 27.77 5.02
C ASP A 204 5.57 27.69 4.03
N PRO A 205 6.48 28.67 4.06
CA PRO A 205 7.64 28.70 3.17
C PRO A 205 8.62 27.54 3.36
N ALA A 206 8.59 26.88 4.53
CA ALA A 206 9.50 25.80 4.85
C ALA A 206 8.94 24.41 4.41
N ALA A 207 7.63 24.29 4.21
CA ALA A 207 7.02 23.04 3.82
C ALA A 207 7.21 22.75 2.31
N SER A 208 7.62 21.53 1.99
CA SER A 208 7.72 21.07 0.60
C SER A 208 6.32 20.86 0.00
N ALA A 209 6.23 20.78 -1.33
CA ALA A 209 4.98 20.41 -1.99
C ALA A 209 4.54 18.98 -1.64
N ALA A 210 5.49 18.04 -1.47
CA ALA A 210 5.21 16.69 -1.02
C ALA A 210 4.61 16.66 0.39
N SER A 211 5.16 17.46 1.31
CA SER A 211 4.62 17.61 2.67
C SER A 211 3.15 18.07 2.66
N TRP A 212 2.78 19.01 1.81
CA TRP A 212 1.38 19.43 1.68
C TRP A 212 0.46 18.30 1.20
N ALA A 213 0.92 17.50 0.23
CA ALA A 213 0.15 16.36 -0.26
C ALA A 213 -0.03 15.29 0.84
N LEU A 214 1.03 14.98 1.59
CA LEU A 214 0.98 14.04 2.71
C LEU A 214 0.05 14.54 3.83
N ARG A 215 0.14 15.80 4.21
CA ARG A 215 -0.76 16.42 5.20
C ARG A 215 -2.21 16.37 4.75
N TRP A 216 -2.47 16.62 3.47
CA TRP A 216 -3.82 16.57 2.92
C TRP A 216 -4.45 15.18 3.08
N VAL A 217 -3.76 14.10 2.66
CA VAL A 217 -4.31 12.75 2.84
C VAL A 217 -4.40 12.36 4.31
N ALA A 218 -3.42 12.74 5.14
CA ALA A 218 -3.40 12.44 6.57
C ALA A 218 -4.51 13.18 7.37
N SER A 219 -5.05 14.28 6.82
CA SER A 219 -6.17 15.02 7.45
C SER A 219 -7.51 14.27 7.39
N HIS A 220 -7.61 13.23 6.56
CA HIS A 220 -8.83 12.45 6.39
C HIS A 220 -8.99 11.43 7.52
N LYS A 221 -10.09 11.52 8.26
CA LYS A 221 -10.33 10.77 9.52
C LYS A 221 -10.17 9.25 9.38
N ASN A 222 -10.59 8.70 8.24
CA ASN A 222 -10.57 7.24 8.03
C ASN A 222 -9.23 6.71 7.51
N VAL A 223 -8.29 7.60 7.14
CA VAL A 223 -6.93 7.22 6.75
C VAL A 223 -6.15 6.80 7.99
N LYS A 224 -5.56 5.61 7.97
CA LYS A 224 -4.79 5.03 9.06
C LYS A 224 -3.30 4.91 8.75
N VAL A 225 -2.97 4.74 7.46
CA VAL A 225 -1.59 4.65 6.98
C VAL A 225 -1.49 5.41 5.65
N VAL A 226 -0.41 6.16 5.49
CA VAL A 226 -0.03 6.80 4.24
C VAL A 226 1.27 6.15 3.76
N LEU A 227 1.23 5.47 2.61
CA LEU A 227 2.41 4.85 2.02
C LEU A 227 3.23 5.88 1.26
N SER A 228 4.53 5.83 1.39
CA SER A 228 5.44 6.64 0.59
C SER A 228 6.60 5.82 0.06
N GLY A 229 6.83 5.89 -1.26
CA GLY A 229 7.91 5.21 -1.96
C GLY A 229 9.18 6.07 -2.01
N MET A 230 9.80 6.33 -0.88
CA MET A 230 11.03 7.13 -0.78
C MET A 230 12.24 6.33 -1.28
N SER A 231 12.91 6.84 -2.29
CA SER A 231 14.10 6.22 -2.90
C SER A 231 15.40 7.01 -2.69
N ALA A 232 15.31 8.11 -1.93
CA ALA A 232 16.44 8.99 -1.62
C ALA A 232 16.35 9.51 -0.18
N GLU A 233 17.52 9.84 0.38
CA GLU A 233 17.64 10.30 1.77
C GLU A 233 16.96 11.65 2.02
N ASP A 234 16.98 12.55 1.05
CA ASP A 234 16.30 13.84 1.09
C ASP A 234 14.77 13.68 1.09
N GLN A 235 14.24 12.76 0.27
CA GLN A 235 12.80 12.41 0.28
C GLN A 235 12.38 11.82 1.62
N LEU A 236 13.20 10.93 2.18
CA LEU A 236 12.93 10.36 3.51
C LEU A 236 12.94 11.45 4.58
N GLY A 237 13.96 12.31 4.59
CA GLY A 237 14.08 13.42 5.54
C GLY A 237 12.91 14.39 5.47
N ASP A 238 12.48 14.76 4.26
CA ASP A 238 11.34 15.64 4.02
C ASP A 238 10.03 15.01 4.55
N ASN A 239 9.75 13.75 4.18
CA ASN A 239 8.55 13.06 4.60
C ASN A 239 8.48 12.81 6.12
N LEU A 240 9.62 12.55 6.77
CA LEU A 240 9.69 12.39 8.23
C LEU A 240 9.51 13.70 8.97
N SER A 241 9.69 14.85 8.33
CA SER A 241 9.47 16.18 8.91
C SER A 241 8.02 16.66 8.79
N THR A 242 7.18 15.92 8.08
CA THR A 242 5.77 16.24 7.81
C THR A 242 4.86 15.86 8.98
#